data_d74cd60c2da72e63f62c312ed1c0b6fd
#
_entry.id   d74cd60c2da72e63f62c312ed1c0b6fd
#
_cell.length_a   1.000
_cell.length_b   1.000
_cell.length_c   1.000
_cell.angle_alpha   90.00
_cell.angle_beta   90.00
_cell.angle_gamma   90.00
#
_symmetry.space_group_name_H-M   'P 1'
#
loop_
_entity.id
_entity.type
_entity.pdbx_description
1 polymer ?
#
loop_
_entity_poly.entity_id
_entity_poly.type
_entity_poly.pdbx_seq_one_letter_code
_entity_poly.pdbx_strand_id
1 'polypeptide(L)'
;RRYVPAGERGYRPPLSGDGPEAYPPAAFAKSQHVLSLRPDPSRGYRNLALNPADQRGESRAYPHIWANVETRDESVFAARNVIDGLRIANGHGKWPYQSWGIGARTDAFITLDFGREVLADEMVLYLRADFPHDAWWVEATAVMSDGAGLTFSLEGIEGPQRVALKGTHRVSWIRLERFVKCDKP
;
A
#
# COMPACT_ATOMS: atom_id res chain seq x y z
N ARG A 1 1.61 -9.42 26.44
CA ARG A 1 0.60 -9.88 25.47
C ARG A 1 -0.77 -9.40 25.97
N ARG A 2 -1.47 -8.65 25.18
CA ARG A 2 -2.83 -8.20 25.51
C ARG A 2 -3.79 -8.88 24.54
N TYR A 3 -4.80 -9.54 25.04
CA TYR A 3 -5.89 -10.10 24.26
C TYR A 3 -6.79 -8.96 23.78
N VAL A 4 -7.09 -8.91 22.51
CA VAL A 4 -8.07 -8.01 21.92
C VAL A 4 -9.14 -8.89 21.27
N PRO A 5 -10.37 -8.90 21.77
CA PRO A 5 -11.45 -9.68 21.18
C PRO A 5 -11.72 -9.25 19.73
N ALA A 6 -12.08 -10.19 18.88
CA ALA A 6 -12.54 -9.91 17.54
C ALA A 6 -13.76 -8.99 17.58
N GLY A 7 -13.72 -7.89 16.84
CA GLY A 7 -14.79 -6.89 16.79
C GLY A 7 -14.62 -5.68 17.70
N GLU A 8 -13.68 -5.67 18.63
CA GLU A 8 -13.35 -4.47 19.40
C GLU A 8 -12.31 -3.60 18.68
N ARG A 9 -12.53 -2.28 18.71
CA ARG A 9 -11.66 -1.23 18.15
C ARG A 9 -11.59 -1.14 16.62
N GLY A 10 -12.71 -1.40 15.95
CA GLY A 10 -12.85 -1.11 14.52
C GLY A 10 -12.14 -2.11 13.58
N TYR A 11 -11.56 -3.18 14.13
CA TYR A 11 -11.11 -4.29 13.31
C TYR A 11 -12.33 -5.06 12.79
N ARG A 12 -12.55 -5.04 11.49
CA ARG A 12 -13.54 -5.87 10.81
C ARG A 12 -12.80 -7.01 10.11
N PRO A 13 -13.10 -8.27 10.42
CA PRO A 13 -12.61 -9.36 9.61
C PRO A 13 -13.02 -9.13 8.16
N PRO A 14 -12.14 -9.32 7.16
CA PRO A 14 -12.45 -9.06 5.76
C PRO A 14 -13.54 -9.97 5.17
N LEU A 15 -14.17 -10.79 5.96
CA LEU A 15 -15.18 -11.78 5.55
C LEU A 15 -16.55 -11.19 5.22
N SER A 16 -16.80 -9.89 5.42
CA SER A 16 -18.12 -9.30 5.21
C SER A 16 -18.28 -8.51 3.91
N GLY A 17 -17.26 -8.41 3.07
CA GLY A 17 -17.34 -7.64 1.83
C GLY A 17 -16.17 -7.88 0.88
N ASP A 18 -14.98 -8.13 1.41
CA ASP A 18 -13.79 -8.46 0.60
C ASP A 18 -13.63 -9.97 0.49
N GLY A 19 -13.39 -10.47 -0.71
CA GLY A 19 -13.07 -11.88 -0.91
C GLY A 19 -11.77 -12.27 -0.17
N PRO A 20 -11.65 -13.49 0.32
CA PRO A 20 -10.47 -13.97 1.03
C PRO A 20 -9.21 -14.07 0.13
N GLU A 21 -9.34 -13.83 -1.16
CA GLU A 21 -8.30 -14.06 -2.18
C GLU A 21 -7.07 -13.16 -2.01
N ALA A 22 -7.22 -12.02 -1.31
CA ALA A 22 -6.13 -11.07 -1.06
C ALA A 22 -5.37 -11.35 0.24
N TYR A 23 -5.70 -12.42 0.95
CA TYR A 23 -5.13 -12.73 2.27
C TYR A 23 -4.53 -14.13 2.30
N PRO A 24 -3.56 -14.39 3.22
CA PRO A 24 -3.07 -15.73 3.44
C PRO A 24 -4.23 -16.70 3.77
N PRO A 25 -4.22 -17.95 3.29
CA PRO A 25 -5.30 -18.92 3.55
C PRO A 25 -5.59 -19.16 5.04
N ALA A 26 -4.61 -18.95 5.92
CA ALA A 26 -4.77 -19.06 7.36
C ALA A 26 -5.16 -17.74 8.06
N ALA A 27 -5.30 -16.63 7.30
CA ALA A 27 -5.72 -15.36 7.86
C ALA A 27 -7.15 -15.52 8.40
N PHE A 28 -7.36 -15.00 9.61
CA PHE A 28 -8.68 -14.98 10.26
C PHE A 28 -9.32 -16.35 10.54
N ALA A 29 -8.55 -17.45 10.35
CA ALA A 29 -9.06 -18.81 10.53
C ALA A 29 -9.33 -19.20 12.00
N LYS A 30 -8.95 -18.36 12.97
CA LYS A 30 -9.10 -18.62 14.41
C LYS A 30 -9.78 -17.47 15.13
N SER A 31 -10.52 -17.78 16.18
CA SER A 31 -11.23 -16.81 17.03
C SER A 31 -10.32 -16.03 18.00
N GLN A 32 -9.05 -16.41 18.14
CA GLN A 32 -8.11 -15.75 19.03
C GLN A 32 -7.11 -14.92 18.23
N HIS A 33 -7.06 -13.63 18.51
CA HIS A 33 -6.09 -12.69 17.94
C HIS A 33 -5.16 -12.18 19.02
N VAL A 34 -3.86 -12.21 18.77
CA VAL A 34 -2.85 -11.74 19.72
C VAL A 34 -2.11 -10.55 19.11
N LEU A 35 -2.26 -9.39 19.75
CA LEU A 35 -1.43 -8.23 19.47
C LEU A 35 -0.23 -8.23 20.41
N SER A 36 0.98 -8.22 19.87
CA SER A 36 2.21 -8.03 20.65
C SER A 36 2.89 -6.73 20.23
N LEU A 37 3.18 -5.87 21.21
CA LEU A 37 3.98 -4.68 21.03
C LEU A 37 5.36 -4.93 21.61
N ARG A 38 6.41 -4.68 20.81
CA ARG A 38 7.79 -4.68 21.27
C ARG A 38 8.40 -3.34 20.91
N PRO A 39 9.17 -2.69 21.82
CA PRO A 39 10.00 -1.57 21.44
C PRO A 39 10.97 -2.02 20.34
N ASP A 40 11.06 -1.25 19.27
CA ASP A 40 12.12 -1.43 18.28
C ASP A 40 13.29 -0.52 18.67
N PRO A 41 14.40 -1.05 19.19
CA PRO A 41 15.56 -0.25 19.54
C PRO A 41 16.38 0.19 18.33
N SER A 42 16.05 -0.27 17.13
CA SER A 42 16.76 0.14 15.93
C SER A 42 16.48 1.62 15.65
N ARG A 43 17.53 2.43 15.64
CA ARG A 43 17.48 3.84 15.24
C ARG A 43 17.72 4.01 13.72
N GLY A 44 17.58 2.94 12.96
CA GLY A 44 17.82 2.94 11.52
C GLY A 44 16.57 3.26 10.69
N TYR A 45 16.75 3.37 9.39
CA TYR A 45 15.69 3.46 8.40
C TYR A 45 14.72 2.29 8.54
N ARG A 46 13.42 2.60 8.51
CA ARG A 46 12.37 1.60 8.56
C ARG A 46 11.26 1.93 7.56
N ASN A 47 10.57 0.91 7.11
CA ASN A 47 9.36 1.09 6.33
C ASN A 47 8.22 1.60 7.23
N LEU A 48 7.85 2.88 7.06
CA LEU A 48 6.76 3.52 7.79
C LEU A 48 5.39 3.20 7.18
N ALA A 49 5.36 2.68 5.95
CA ALA A 49 4.13 2.34 5.24
C ALA A 49 3.61 0.92 5.55
N LEU A 50 4.36 0.09 6.26
CA LEU A 50 3.98 -1.31 6.46
C LEU A 50 2.78 -1.45 7.41
N ASN A 51 1.67 -1.98 6.88
CA ASN A 51 0.51 -2.38 7.66
C ASN A 51 -0.21 -3.59 7.03
N PRO A 52 0.20 -4.83 7.32
CA PRO A 52 -0.45 -6.03 6.77
C PRO A 52 -1.92 -6.19 7.21
N ALA A 53 -2.33 -5.49 8.27
CA ALA A 53 -3.68 -5.54 8.81
C ALA A 53 -4.57 -4.36 8.36
N ASP A 54 -4.10 -3.55 7.40
CA ASP A 54 -4.91 -2.47 6.85
C ASP A 54 -6.16 -3.00 6.15
N GLN A 55 -7.21 -2.20 6.11
CA GLN A 55 -8.52 -2.58 5.60
C GLN A 55 -9.05 -1.54 4.63
N ARG A 56 -9.93 -1.95 3.73
CA ARG A 56 -10.65 -1.05 2.83
C ARG A 56 -11.63 -0.17 3.62
N GLY A 57 -11.87 1.02 3.09
CA GLY A 57 -12.81 1.98 3.67
C GLY A 57 -12.21 2.74 4.85
N GLU A 58 -13.04 3.13 5.82
CA GLU A 58 -12.57 3.83 6.99
C GLU A 58 -11.81 2.91 7.94
N SER A 59 -10.58 3.28 8.27
CA SER A 59 -9.73 2.54 9.20
C SER A 59 -9.25 3.47 10.32
N ARG A 60 -9.12 2.90 11.52
CA ARG A 60 -8.43 3.53 12.66
C ARG A 60 -7.08 2.86 12.94
N ALA A 61 -6.67 1.92 12.09
CA ALA A 61 -5.37 1.27 12.13
C ALA A 61 -4.45 1.98 11.15
N TYR A 62 -3.34 2.54 11.62
CA TYR A 62 -2.38 3.28 10.80
C TYR A 62 -1.04 2.55 10.73
N PRO A 63 -0.28 2.76 9.63
CA PRO A 63 -0.64 3.55 8.45
C PRO A 63 -1.85 2.96 7.74
N HIS A 64 -2.68 3.83 7.17
CA HIS A 64 -3.85 3.47 6.37
C HIS A 64 -3.68 4.00 4.94
N ILE A 65 -4.09 3.22 3.95
CA ILE A 65 -3.99 3.61 2.55
C ILE A 65 -5.35 3.48 1.87
N TRP A 66 -5.68 4.47 1.06
CA TRP A 66 -6.92 4.47 0.28
C TRP A 66 -6.70 5.10 -1.10
N ALA A 67 -7.55 4.79 -2.03
CA ALA A 67 -7.50 5.29 -3.40
C ALA A 67 -8.90 5.71 -3.89
N ASN A 68 -8.94 6.51 -4.94
CA ASN A 68 -10.21 6.88 -5.58
C ASN A 68 -10.71 5.82 -6.56
N VAL A 69 -9.93 4.77 -6.79
CA VAL A 69 -10.29 3.67 -7.67
C VAL A 69 -9.56 2.39 -7.26
N GLU A 70 -10.27 1.28 -7.36
CA GLU A 70 -9.73 -0.08 -7.24
C GLU A 70 -10.34 -0.90 -8.36
N THR A 71 -9.51 -1.60 -9.13
CA THR A 71 -9.98 -2.34 -10.32
C THR A 71 -11.11 -3.30 -9.97
N ARG A 72 -12.26 -3.14 -10.62
CA ARG A 72 -13.48 -3.94 -10.47
C ARG A 72 -14.00 -4.04 -9.03
N ASP A 73 -13.53 -3.17 -8.14
CA ASP A 73 -13.82 -3.23 -6.69
C ASP A 73 -13.44 -4.57 -6.04
N GLU A 74 -12.45 -5.27 -6.61
CA GLU A 74 -11.99 -6.55 -6.12
C GLU A 74 -10.88 -6.39 -5.07
N SER A 75 -10.93 -7.17 -3.99
CA SER A 75 -9.98 -7.13 -2.89
C SER A 75 -8.53 -7.39 -3.31
N VAL A 76 -8.33 -8.19 -4.36
CA VAL A 76 -7.00 -8.49 -4.92
C VAL A 76 -6.35 -7.28 -5.61
N PHE A 77 -7.12 -6.23 -5.88
CA PHE A 77 -6.66 -4.96 -6.47
C PHE A 77 -6.88 -3.75 -5.57
N ALA A 78 -7.17 -3.98 -4.31
CA ALA A 78 -7.42 -2.93 -3.32
C ALA A 78 -6.16 -2.14 -2.96
N ALA A 79 -6.33 -0.86 -2.60
CA ALA A 79 -5.25 0.03 -2.20
C ALA A 79 -4.40 -0.53 -1.05
N ARG A 80 -5.04 -1.19 -0.07
CA ARG A 80 -4.35 -1.78 1.08
C ARG A 80 -3.21 -2.76 0.70
N ASN A 81 -3.28 -3.37 -0.48
CA ASN A 81 -2.27 -4.32 -0.95
C ASN A 81 -0.90 -3.66 -1.19
N VAL A 82 -0.86 -2.33 -1.31
CA VAL A 82 0.40 -1.58 -1.50
C VAL A 82 1.25 -1.57 -0.22
N ILE A 83 0.63 -1.74 0.96
CA ILE A 83 1.29 -1.63 2.25
C ILE A 83 1.27 -2.92 3.08
N ASP A 84 0.85 -4.03 2.51
CA ASP A 84 0.75 -5.34 3.18
C ASP A 84 2.10 -6.02 3.43
N GLY A 85 3.17 -5.51 2.81
CA GLY A 85 4.54 -6.00 2.94
C GLY A 85 4.93 -7.09 1.93
N LEU A 86 4.01 -7.53 1.05
CA LEU A 86 4.32 -8.46 -0.02
C LEU A 86 4.89 -7.72 -1.23
N ARG A 87 5.88 -8.34 -1.88
CA ARG A 87 6.62 -7.75 -3.00
C ARG A 87 6.87 -8.77 -4.11
N ILE A 88 5.99 -9.76 -4.19
CA ILE A 88 6.10 -10.87 -5.14
C ILE A 88 5.45 -10.43 -6.44
N ALA A 89 6.17 -10.53 -7.55
CA ALA A 89 5.74 -10.04 -8.86
C ALA A 89 5.56 -11.14 -9.93
N ASN A 90 5.81 -12.41 -9.61
CA ASN A 90 5.75 -13.51 -10.58
C ASN A 90 4.38 -14.19 -10.69
N GLY A 91 3.30 -13.49 -10.38
CA GLY A 91 1.93 -13.96 -10.47
C GLY A 91 0.96 -12.79 -10.51
N HIS A 92 -0.36 -13.06 -10.54
CA HIS A 92 -1.39 -12.04 -10.68
C HIS A 92 -2.66 -12.37 -9.92
N GLY A 93 -3.18 -11.39 -9.20
CA GLY A 93 -4.49 -11.39 -8.57
C GLY A 93 -4.48 -11.92 -7.14
N LYS A 94 -4.68 -13.21 -6.95
CA LYS A 94 -4.83 -13.81 -5.61
C LYS A 94 -3.53 -13.76 -4.80
N TRP A 95 -3.69 -13.77 -3.48
CA TRP A 95 -2.55 -13.88 -2.57
C TRP A 95 -1.58 -15.00 -2.99
N PRO A 96 -0.29 -14.78 -3.01
CA PRO A 96 0.46 -13.59 -2.55
C PRO A 96 0.74 -12.54 -3.64
N TYR A 97 -0.02 -12.52 -4.73
CA TYR A 97 0.22 -11.72 -5.94
C TYR A 97 -0.73 -10.50 -6.06
N GLN A 98 -1.38 -10.12 -4.97
CA GLN A 98 -2.26 -8.96 -4.94
C GLN A 98 -1.49 -7.66 -5.13
N SER A 99 -2.17 -6.67 -5.67
CA SER A 99 -1.61 -5.34 -5.94
C SER A 99 -2.72 -4.29 -5.89
N TRP A 100 -2.40 -3.02 -6.06
CA TRP A 100 -3.39 -2.01 -6.38
C TRP A 100 -3.54 -1.88 -7.90
N GLY A 101 -4.79 -1.86 -8.36
CA GLY A 101 -5.12 -1.70 -9.76
C GLY A 101 -6.02 -0.50 -10.00
N ILE A 102 -5.71 0.31 -11.03
CA ILE A 102 -6.42 1.57 -11.32
C ILE A 102 -7.53 1.47 -12.36
N GLY A 103 -7.83 0.27 -12.89
CA GLY A 103 -8.89 0.10 -13.89
C GLY A 103 -8.70 0.95 -15.16
N ALA A 104 -7.45 1.23 -15.55
CA ALA A 104 -7.08 2.12 -16.67
C ALA A 104 -7.54 3.59 -16.52
N ARG A 105 -7.87 4.07 -15.32
CA ARG A 105 -8.23 5.47 -15.08
C ARG A 105 -7.02 6.38 -15.13
N THR A 106 -7.19 7.56 -15.75
CA THR A 106 -6.13 8.58 -15.86
C THR A 106 -6.12 9.57 -14.68
N ASP A 107 -7.21 9.62 -13.90
CA ASP A 107 -7.38 10.46 -12.72
C ASP A 107 -7.16 9.67 -11.40
N ALA A 108 -6.53 8.51 -11.49
CA ALA A 108 -6.25 7.68 -10.33
C ALA A 108 -5.29 8.37 -9.36
N PHE A 109 -5.57 8.25 -8.08
CA PHE A 109 -4.64 8.59 -7.00
C PHE A 109 -4.75 7.61 -5.85
N ILE A 110 -3.68 7.53 -5.06
CA ILE A 110 -3.61 6.74 -3.84
C ILE A 110 -2.96 7.56 -2.73
N THR A 111 -3.53 7.52 -1.54
CA THR A 111 -3.07 8.29 -0.38
C THR A 111 -2.71 7.36 0.77
N LEU A 112 -1.48 7.46 1.24
CA LEU A 112 -1.01 6.82 2.46
C LEU A 112 -1.09 7.83 3.61
N ASP A 113 -1.91 7.55 4.61
CA ASP A 113 -2.05 8.31 5.86
C ASP A 113 -1.31 7.58 6.97
N PHE A 114 -0.39 8.26 7.62
CA PHE A 114 0.39 7.71 8.73
C PHE A 114 -0.34 7.78 10.08
N GLY A 115 -1.48 8.49 10.15
CA GLY A 115 -2.23 8.75 11.40
C GLY A 115 -1.49 9.64 12.39
N ARG A 116 -0.32 10.14 12.04
CA ARG A 116 0.55 11.02 12.82
C ARG A 116 1.61 11.65 11.93
N GLU A 117 2.28 12.67 12.41
CA GLU A 117 3.47 13.18 11.73
C GLU A 117 4.63 12.18 11.80
N VAL A 118 5.30 12.01 10.69
CA VAL A 118 6.51 11.20 10.52
C VAL A 118 7.57 11.99 9.77
N LEU A 119 8.81 11.55 9.84
CA LEU A 119 9.90 12.05 8.99
C LEU A 119 10.14 11.02 7.89
N ALA A 120 10.06 11.47 6.65
CA ALA A 120 10.30 10.66 5.46
C ALA A 120 11.27 11.39 4.52
N ASP A 121 12.16 10.66 3.90
CA ASP A 121 13.17 11.18 2.95
C ASP A 121 13.31 10.31 1.69
N GLU A 122 12.72 9.12 1.71
CA GLU A 122 12.71 8.19 0.57
C GLU A 122 11.37 7.46 0.48
N MET A 123 10.90 7.23 -0.74
CA MET A 123 9.88 6.23 -1.07
C MET A 123 10.52 5.07 -1.81
N VAL A 124 10.02 3.86 -1.58
CA VAL A 124 10.41 2.67 -2.35
C VAL A 124 9.16 2.06 -2.96
N LEU A 125 9.11 2.05 -4.28
CA LEU A 125 7.95 1.57 -5.04
C LEU A 125 8.29 0.24 -5.71
N TYR A 126 7.30 -0.66 -5.76
CA TYR A 126 7.35 -1.92 -6.47
C TYR A 126 6.20 -1.94 -7.47
N LEU A 127 6.53 -1.94 -8.76
CA LEU A 127 5.54 -2.00 -9.82
C LEU A 127 5.27 -3.45 -10.23
N ARG A 128 4.08 -3.66 -10.79
CA ARG A 128 3.73 -4.91 -11.47
C ARG A 128 4.09 -4.75 -12.94
N ALA A 129 5.40 -4.78 -13.23
CA ALA A 129 5.96 -4.73 -14.59
C ALA A 129 6.40 -6.12 -15.08
N ASP A 130 5.86 -7.16 -14.46
CA ASP A 130 6.08 -8.57 -14.74
C ASP A 130 5.11 -9.10 -15.82
N PHE A 131 5.46 -10.19 -16.44
CA PHE A 131 4.52 -10.90 -17.35
C PHE A 131 3.28 -11.40 -16.56
N PRO A 132 2.06 -11.22 -17.04
CA PRO A 132 1.64 -10.72 -18.36
C PRO A 132 1.43 -9.19 -18.42
N HIS A 133 1.95 -8.41 -17.47
CA HIS A 133 1.83 -6.95 -17.49
C HIS A 133 2.82 -6.37 -18.49
N ASP A 134 2.33 -5.90 -19.62
CA ASP A 134 3.08 -5.26 -20.68
C ASP A 134 3.11 -3.72 -20.58
N ALA A 135 2.45 -3.18 -19.56
CA ALA A 135 2.35 -1.76 -19.32
C ALA A 135 2.65 -1.42 -17.85
N TRP A 136 3.40 -0.36 -17.66
CA TRP A 136 3.74 0.21 -16.33
C TRP A 136 3.64 1.73 -16.37
N TRP A 137 3.83 2.37 -15.25
CA TRP A 137 3.94 3.83 -15.18
C TRP A 137 5.38 4.26 -15.39
N VAL A 138 5.59 5.21 -16.30
CA VAL A 138 6.91 5.81 -16.56
C VAL A 138 7.15 7.05 -15.71
N GLU A 139 6.08 7.65 -15.17
CA GLU A 139 6.14 8.84 -14.33
C GLU A 139 4.97 8.84 -13.34
N ALA A 140 5.19 9.42 -12.18
CA ALA A 140 4.17 9.74 -11.19
C ALA A 140 4.55 10.99 -10.41
N THR A 141 3.57 11.61 -9.74
CA THR A 141 3.78 12.75 -8.84
C THR A 141 3.43 12.35 -7.42
N ALA A 142 4.35 12.59 -6.49
CA ALA A 142 4.07 12.56 -5.07
C ALA A 142 3.68 13.96 -4.60
N VAL A 143 2.61 14.06 -3.83
CA VAL A 143 2.18 15.27 -3.10
C VAL A 143 2.20 14.95 -1.63
N MET A 144 2.78 15.82 -0.83
CA MET A 144 3.02 15.60 0.60
C MET A 144 2.22 16.59 1.46
N SER A 145 1.89 16.20 2.67
CA SER A 145 1.07 17.02 3.58
C SER A 145 1.74 18.32 4.02
N ASP A 146 3.04 18.47 3.87
CA ASP A 146 3.79 19.71 4.11
C ASP A 146 3.73 20.70 2.92
N GLY A 147 3.00 20.34 1.86
CA GLY A 147 2.85 21.14 0.64
C GLY A 147 3.91 20.87 -0.43
N ALA A 148 4.88 20.02 -0.16
CA ALA A 148 5.88 19.66 -1.15
C ALA A 148 5.29 18.73 -2.23
N GLY A 149 5.81 18.84 -3.45
CA GLY A 149 5.48 17.98 -4.57
C GLY A 149 6.73 17.53 -5.32
N LEU A 150 6.72 16.29 -5.79
CA LEU A 150 7.83 15.70 -6.52
C LEU A 150 7.30 14.86 -7.68
N THR A 151 7.61 15.23 -8.91
CA THR A 151 7.44 14.35 -10.07
C THR A 151 8.71 13.54 -10.28
N PHE A 152 8.56 12.26 -10.53
CA PHE A 152 9.66 11.32 -10.66
C PHE A 152 9.38 10.26 -11.73
N SER A 153 10.45 9.78 -12.36
CA SER A 153 10.38 8.72 -13.37
C SER A 153 10.42 7.34 -12.73
N LEU A 154 9.82 6.39 -13.44
CA LEU A 154 9.76 4.97 -13.07
C LEU A 154 10.19 4.10 -14.24
N GLU A 155 10.74 2.97 -13.95
CA GLU A 155 11.23 1.99 -14.93
C GLU A 155 10.33 0.75 -14.97
N GLY A 156 10.28 0.07 -16.11
CA GLY A 156 9.55 -1.18 -16.28
C GLY A 156 10.36 -2.37 -15.76
N ILE A 157 10.69 -2.37 -14.50
CA ILE A 157 11.48 -3.42 -13.85
C ILE A 157 10.74 -4.03 -12.66
N GLU A 158 11.00 -5.29 -12.40
CA GLU A 158 10.69 -5.92 -11.12
C GLU A 158 11.71 -5.47 -10.06
N GLY A 159 11.22 -5.22 -8.85
CA GLY A 159 12.10 -4.87 -7.75
C GLY A 159 11.94 -3.44 -7.23
N PRO A 160 12.78 -3.04 -6.28
CA PRO A 160 12.65 -1.76 -5.60
C PRO A 160 13.09 -0.59 -6.48
N GLN A 161 12.21 0.35 -6.68
CA GLN A 161 12.52 1.65 -7.29
C GLN A 161 12.57 2.71 -6.20
N ARG A 162 13.76 3.26 -5.95
CA ARG A 162 14.01 4.21 -4.88
C ARG A 162 13.85 5.64 -5.39
N VAL A 163 12.99 6.38 -4.72
CA VAL A 163 12.69 7.78 -5.03
C VAL A 163 13.08 8.63 -3.83
N ALA A 164 14.19 9.34 -3.92
CA ALA A 164 14.62 10.31 -2.90
C ALA A 164 13.67 11.52 -2.90
N LEU A 165 13.17 11.93 -1.74
CA LEU A 165 12.25 13.05 -1.59
C LEU A 165 12.94 14.42 -1.63
N LYS A 166 14.22 14.49 -1.96
CA LYS A 166 15.05 15.71 -2.00
C LYS A 166 15.16 16.42 -0.64
N GLY A 167 15.14 15.67 0.42
CA GLY A 167 15.26 16.13 1.80
C GLY A 167 14.41 15.30 2.75
N THR A 168 14.49 15.62 4.02
CA THR A 168 13.64 15.01 5.03
C THR A 168 12.39 15.88 5.21
N HIS A 169 11.23 15.30 4.94
CA HIS A 169 9.92 15.92 5.04
C HIS A 169 9.21 15.47 6.31
N ARG A 170 8.57 16.43 6.99
CA ARG A 170 7.66 16.14 8.11
C ARG A 170 6.24 16.07 7.58
N VAL A 171 5.72 14.85 7.47
CA VAL A 171 4.45 14.59 6.78
C VAL A 171 3.51 13.74 7.63
N SER A 172 2.21 13.95 7.49
CA SER A 172 1.17 13.06 8.02
C SER A 172 0.59 12.14 6.96
N TRP A 173 0.69 12.53 5.68
CA TRP A 173 0.29 11.70 4.54
C TRP A 173 1.14 12.00 3.31
N ILE A 174 1.16 11.04 2.39
CA ILE A 174 1.73 11.17 1.04
C ILE A 174 0.70 10.64 0.05
N ARG A 175 0.45 11.38 -1.04
CA ARG A 175 -0.40 10.97 -2.16
C ARG A 175 0.44 10.79 -3.41
N LEU A 176 0.19 9.70 -4.12
CA LEU A 176 0.67 9.51 -5.49
C LEU A 176 -0.47 9.75 -6.46
N GLU A 177 -0.20 10.51 -7.50
CA GLU A 177 -1.16 10.90 -8.54
C GLU A 177 -0.47 11.17 -9.87
N ARG A 178 -1.24 11.52 -10.91
CA ARG A 178 -0.71 11.87 -12.24
C ARG A 178 0.18 10.78 -12.83
N PHE A 179 -0.29 9.56 -12.76
CA PHE A 179 0.40 8.42 -13.33
C PHE A 179 0.42 8.49 -14.86
N VAL A 180 1.60 8.45 -15.44
CA VAL A 180 1.79 8.40 -16.90
C VAL A 180 2.12 6.96 -17.29
N LYS A 181 1.27 6.36 -18.11
CA LYS A 181 1.47 5.01 -18.65
C LYS A 181 2.57 5.01 -19.70
N CYS A 182 3.35 3.93 -19.79
CA CYS A 182 4.28 3.73 -20.90
C CYS A 182 3.54 3.61 -22.23
N ASP A 183 4.08 4.24 -23.27
CA ASP A 183 3.61 4.12 -24.66
C ASP A 183 4.16 2.81 -25.28
N LYS A 184 3.80 1.67 -24.75
CA LYS A 184 4.02 0.42 -25.47
C LYS A 184 2.80 0.11 -26.34
N PRO A 185 3.05 -0.24 -27.61
CA PRO A 185 1.98 -0.63 -28.53
C PRO A 185 1.27 -1.91 -28.11
#